data_de5c33309bf09c4b770bcab528892004
#
_entry.id   de5c33309bf09c4b770bcab528892004
#
_cell.length_a   1.000
_cell.length_b   1.000
_cell.length_c   1.000
_cell.angle_alpha   90.00
_cell.angle_beta   90.00
_cell.angle_gamma   90.00
#
_symmetry.space_group_name_H-M   'P 1'
#
loop_
_entity.id
_entity.type
_entity.pdbx_description
1 polymer ?
#
loop_
_entity_poly.entity_id
_entity_poly.type
_entity_poly.pdbx_seq_one_letter_code
_entity_poly.pdbx_strand_id
1 'polypeptide(L)'
;MTRNKALNFGSHAKIVALACTMLSGIGVAHAQEASSATTLPPPQASPLVPAPEKHVVKSLKVEGSQRIEPATILSYTKLRVGETYTTETIDQAIKDLLASDFLADVSIEGVETGNLVIHVKENPVINRIVLEGNKHLKDDKIKPEIKLAPRQIFTRTAVRADVARIIELYRRQGRFGATVDPQMVNLDQNRVDVIFEIHEGDKSKVRAINIIGNEKFPDSELRSQMATKQSKWFRLFSSNTSYDQDRLSYDQQKLRQFYLTQGYADFRVISAVAELTPDKEDFI
;
A
#
# COMPACT_ATOMS: atom_id res chain seq x y z
N MET A 1 -4.12 22.50 50.30
CA MET A 1 -5.48 21.94 50.42
C MET A 1 -5.78 21.06 49.23
N THR A 2 -5.89 19.78 49.55
CA THR A 2 -6.82 18.75 48.99
C THR A 2 -6.70 18.43 47.50
N ARG A 3 -6.39 17.28 47.08
CA ARG A 3 -6.53 15.85 47.35
C ARG A 3 -6.67 15.07 46.03
N ASN A 4 -5.78 14.17 45.83
CA ASN A 4 -5.87 12.83 45.20
C ASN A 4 -7.16 12.44 44.47
N LYS A 5 -6.98 11.82 43.29
CA LYS A 5 -7.54 10.46 43.08
C LYS A 5 -6.78 9.72 41.94
N ALA A 6 -6.06 8.71 42.36
CA ALA A 6 -5.58 7.63 41.50
C ALA A 6 -6.74 6.67 41.20
N LEU A 7 -6.80 6.14 39.97
CA LEU A 7 -7.60 4.96 39.62
C LEU A 7 -6.72 3.96 38.91
N ASN A 8 -6.49 2.91 39.62
CA ASN A 8 -5.80 1.68 39.30
C ASN A 8 -6.76 0.77 38.51
N PHE A 9 -6.34 0.21 37.36
CA PHE A 9 -7.03 -0.92 36.75
C PHE A 9 -6.04 -2.02 36.42
N GLY A 10 -6.23 -3.13 37.12
CA GLY A 10 -5.35 -4.29 37.12
C GLY A 10 -5.46 -5.14 35.87
N SER A 11 -4.33 -5.65 35.54
CA SER A 11 -4.06 -6.68 34.57
C SER A 11 -4.41 -8.07 35.11
N HIS A 12 -5.12 -8.89 34.35
CA HIS A 12 -5.14 -10.34 34.50
C HIS A 12 -4.72 -11.05 33.22
N ALA A 13 -3.43 -11.38 33.17
CA ALA A 13 -2.92 -12.38 32.24
C ALA A 13 -3.10 -13.77 32.88
N LYS A 14 -3.85 -14.66 32.24
CA LYS A 14 -3.90 -16.09 32.57
C LYS A 14 -2.94 -16.87 31.69
N ILE A 15 -1.86 -17.31 32.30
CA ILE A 15 -0.93 -18.30 31.74
C ILE A 15 -1.53 -19.67 32.01
N VAL A 16 -1.74 -20.48 30.96
CA VAL A 16 -2.05 -21.90 31.07
C VAL A 16 -0.77 -22.68 30.74
N ALA A 17 -0.22 -23.28 31.80
CA ALA A 17 0.90 -24.22 31.67
C ALA A 17 0.34 -25.63 31.45
N LEU A 18 0.79 -26.30 30.40
CA LEU A 18 0.51 -27.70 30.13
C LEU A 18 1.70 -28.53 30.61
N ALA A 19 1.49 -29.29 31.70
CA ALA A 19 2.48 -30.23 32.20
C ALA A 19 2.21 -31.61 31.59
N CYS A 20 3.21 -32.17 30.93
CA CYS A 20 3.27 -33.55 30.48
C CYS A 20 3.86 -34.40 31.60
N THR A 21 3.15 -35.40 32.12
CA THR A 21 3.69 -36.46 32.97
C THR A 21 3.48 -37.81 32.31
N MET A 22 4.59 -38.42 31.96
CA MET A 22 4.68 -39.86 31.61
C MET A 22 4.75 -40.68 32.90
N LEU A 23 3.93 -41.69 33.03
CA LEU A 23 4.24 -42.82 33.93
C LEU A 23 3.78 -44.13 33.32
N SER A 24 4.72 -45.03 33.21
CA SER A 24 4.59 -46.39 32.76
C SER A 24 3.94 -47.26 33.87
N GLY A 25 3.08 -48.20 33.48
CA GLY A 25 2.55 -49.20 34.41
C GLY A 25 1.97 -50.37 33.63
N ILE A 26 2.71 -51.49 33.66
CA ILE A 26 2.34 -52.79 33.12
C ILE A 26 1.33 -53.48 34.07
N GLY A 27 0.22 -53.92 33.54
CA GLY A 27 -0.74 -54.75 34.27
C GLY A 27 -1.61 -55.55 33.32
N VAL A 28 -1.34 -56.85 33.21
CA VAL A 28 -2.11 -57.85 32.45
C VAL A 28 -3.26 -58.36 33.31
N ALA A 29 -4.51 -58.28 32.86
CA ALA A 29 -5.58 -59.20 33.28
C ALA A 29 -6.76 -59.21 32.31
N HIS A 30 -7.10 -60.37 31.93
CA HIS A 30 -8.15 -61.01 31.15
C HIS A 30 -9.55 -60.35 31.10
N ALA A 31 -10.05 -60.38 29.88
CA ALA A 31 -11.40 -60.78 29.40
C ALA A 31 -12.65 -60.26 30.06
N GLN A 32 -13.44 -59.52 29.27
CA GLN A 32 -14.80 -59.95 28.92
C GLN A 32 -15.39 -59.03 27.82
N GLU A 33 -15.86 -59.68 26.77
CA GLU A 33 -16.56 -59.07 25.65
C GLU A 33 -17.84 -58.38 26.14
N ALA A 34 -18.00 -57.10 25.84
CA ALA A 34 -19.28 -56.47 25.67
C ALA A 34 -19.21 -55.60 24.43
N SER A 35 -19.75 -56.13 23.36
CA SER A 35 -19.98 -55.45 22.08
C SER A 35 -20.89 -54.26 22.28
N SER A 36 -20.32 -53.10 22.47
CA SER A 36 -21.03 -51.81 22.33
C SER A 36 -20.74 -51.25 20.95
N ALA A 37 -21.65 -51.55 20.04
CA ALA A 37 -21.67 -50.88 18.72
C ALA A 37 -21.80 -49.37 18.91
N THR A 38 -20.68 -48.68 18.88
CA THR A 38 -20.67 -47.21 18.76
C THR A 38 -21.14 -46.87 17.36
N THR A 39 -22.43 -46.59 17.25
CA THR A 39 -23.03 -45.99 16.05
C THR A 39 -22.36 -44.63 15.82
N LEU A 40 -21.48 -44.55 14.82
CA LEU A 40 -20.98 -43.28 14.30
C LEU A 40 -22.20 -42.47 13.85
N PRO A 41 -22.30 -41.17 14.26
CA PRO A 41 -23.35 -40.33 13.72
C PRO A 41 -23.21 -40.29 12.19
N PRO A 42 -24.34 -40.27 11.45
CA PRO A 42 -24.27 -40.18 9.99
C PRO A 42 -23.53 -38.92 9.59
N PRO A 43 -22.73 -38.95 8.50
CA PRO A 43 -22.04 -37.78 8.02
C PRO A 43 -23.07 -36.70 7.79
N GLN A 44 -22.91 -35.56 8.50
CA GLN A 44 -23.74 -34.39 8.25
C GLN A 44 -23.52 -33.97 6.81
N ALA A 45 -24.57 -34.05 6.01
CA ALA A 45 -24.58 -33.55 4.65
C ALA A 45 -24.17 -32.09 4.72
N SER A 46 -23.04 -31.75 4.12
CA SER A 46 -22.64 -30.36 3.89
C SER A 46 -23.82 -29.64 3.23
N PRO A 47 -24.15 -28.41 3.61
CA PRO A 47 -25.23 -27.68 2.97
C PRO A 47 -24.92 -27.65 1.46
N LEU A 48 -25.82 -28.23 0.68
CA LEU A 48 -25.80 -28.16 -0.78
C LEU A 48 -25.80 -26.67 -1.14
N VAL A 49 -24.68 -26.15 -1.61
CA VAL A 49 -24.64 -24.84 -2.27
C VAL A 49 -25.58 -24.99 -3.47
N PRO A 50 -26.67 -24.21 -3.55
CA PRO A 50 -27.60 -24.31 -4.67
C PRO A 50 -26.79 -24.13 -5.97
N ALA A 51 -27.03 -25.01 -6.94
CA ALA A 51 -26.41 -24.92 -8.24
C ALA A 51 -26.75 -23.54 -8.84
N PRO A 52 -25.79 -22.83 -9.48
CA PRO A 52 -26.06 -21.52 -10.05
C PRO A 52 -27.20 -21.59 -11.05
N GLU A 53 -28.22 -20.74 -10.86
CA GLU A 53 -29.35 -20.66 -11.76
C GLU A 53 -28.87 -20.18 -13.14
N LYS A 54 -29.25 -20.92 -14.19
CA LYS A 54 -28.87 -20.61 -15.55
C LYS A 54 -30.02 -19.87 -16.22
N HIS A 55 -29.76 -18.68 -16.70
CA HIS A 55 -30.70 -17.88 -17.48
C HIS A 55 -30.20 -17.77 -18.93
N VAL A 56 -31.11 -17.41 -19.86
CA VAL A 56 -30.78 -17.19 -21.28
C VAL A 56 -30.91 -15.69 -21.59
N VAL A 57 -29.91 -15.12 -22.25
CA VAL A 57 -29.94 -13.73 -22.70
C VAL A 57 -30.97 -13.58 -23.80
N LYS A 58 -32.10 -12.93 -23.52
CA LYS A 58 -33.18 -12.65 -24.50
C LYS A 58 -32.91 -11.37 -25.28
N SER A 59 -32.41 -10.35 -24.58
CA SER A 59 -32.02 -9.08 -25.18
C SER A 59 -30.82 -8.50 -24.44
N LEU A 60 -30.01 -7.71 -25.14
CA LEU A 60 -28.81 -7.08 -24.58
C LEU A 60 -28.74 -5.64 -25.10
N LYS A 61 -28.79 -4.67 -24.17
CA LYS A 61 -28.73 -3.24 -24.48
C LYS A 61 -27.64 -2.58 -23.67
N VAL A 62 -27.07 -1.50 -24.19
CA VAL A 62 -26.12 -0.64 -23.49
C VAL A 62 -26.70 0.76 -23.39
N GLU A 63 -26.71 1.34 -22.19
CA GLU A 63 -27.20 2.68 -21.92
C GLU A 63 -26.13 3.51 -21.19
N GLY A 64 -26.13 4.83 -21.43
CA GLY A 64 -25.18 5.77 -20.79
C GLY A 64 -23.88 5.99 -21.55
N SER A 65 -23.63 5.26 -22.64
CA SER A 65 -22.46 5.52 -23.51
C SER A 65 -22.64 6.84 -24.28
N GLN A 66 -21.58 7.61 -24.41
CA GLN A 66 -21.55 8.92 -25.08
C GLN A 66 -20.57 8.94 -26.27
N ARG A 67 -19.37 8.45 -26.09
CA ARG A 67 -18.27 8.44 -27.07
C ARG A 67 -17.97 7.05 -27.59
N ILE A 68 -18.21 6.04 -26.75
CA ILE A 68 -17.90 4.65 -27.06
C ILE A 68 -19.14 4.01 -27.66
N GLU A 69 -18.98 3.41 -28.82
CA GLU A 69 -20.11 2.70 -29.44
C GLU A 69 -20.56 1.51 -28.59
N PRO A 70 -21.87 1.27 -28.44
CA PRO A 70 -22.41 0.13 -27.70
C PRO A 70 -21.81 -1.22 -28.11
N ALA A 71 -21.58 -1.41 -29.42
CA ALA A 71 -20.95 -2.63 -29.95
C ALA A 71 -19.54 -2.84 -29.41
N THR A 72 -18.77 -1.76 -29.26
CA THR A 72 -17.42 -1.80 -28.68
C THR A 72 -17.49 -2.23 -27.20
N ILE A 73 -18.42 -1.66 -26.41
CA ILE A 73 -18.62 -2.05 -25.02
C ILE A 73 -18.98 -3.53 -24.90
N LEU A 74 -19.90 -4.01 -25.74
CA LEU A 74 -20.29 -5.41 -25.78
C LEU A 74 -19.15 -6.36 -26.18
N SER A 75 -18.16 -5.88 -26.94
CA SER A 75 -17.00 -6.70 -27.34
C SER A 75 -16.11 -7.08 -26.16
N TYR A 76 -16.10 -6.30 -25.07
CA TYR A 76 -15.39 -6.60 -23.84
C TYR A 76 -16.08 -7.61 -22.94
N THR A 77 -17.35 -7.96 -23.23
CA THR A 77 -18.10 -8.97 -22.48
C THR A 77 -18.19 -10.28 -23.27
N LYS A 78 -18.43 -11.38 -22.56
CA LYS A 78 -18.76 -12.67 -23.16
C LYS A 78 -20.27 -12.87 -23.33
N LEU A 79 -21.09 -11.87 -22.98
CA LEU A 79 -22.54 -11.95 -23.08
C LEU A 79 -22.98 -11.83 -24.54
N ARG A 80 -23.83 -12.78 -25.00
CA ARG A 80 -24.38 -12.79 -26.34
C ARG A 80 -25.88 -13.18 -26.27
N VAL A 81 -26.69 -12.57 -27.10
CA VAL A 81 -28.11 -12.94 -27.21
C VAL A 81 -28.24 -14.41 -27.63
N GLY A 82 -29.05 -15.17 -26.89
CA GLY A 82 -29.26 -16.60 -27.09
C GLY A 82 -28.32 -17.50 -26.26
N GLU A 83 -27.29 -16.98 -25.64
CA GLU A 83 -26.38 -17.74 -24.76
C GLU A 83 -26.91 -17.81 -23.32
N THR A 84 -26.49 -18.84 -22.60
CA THR A 84 -26.79 -18.98 -21.17
C THR A 84 -25.81 -18.24 -20.32
N TYR A 85 -26.27 -17.65 -19.22
CA TYR A 85 -25.42 -16.98 -18.22
C TYR A 85 -25.82 -17.36 -16.81
N THR A 86 -24.91 -17.15 -15.88
CA THR A 86 -25.09 -17.27 -14.43
C THR A 86 -24.70 -15.95 -13.77
N THR A 87 -24.94 -15.84 -12.47
CA THR A 87 -24.49 -14.67 -11.69
C THR A 87 -22.98 -14.45 -11.82
N GLU A 88 -22.18 -15.53 -11.83
CA GLU A 88 -20.74 -15.43 -12.01
C GLU A 88 -20.35 -14.89 -13.39
N THR A 89 -21.12 -15.22 -14.43
CA THR A 89 -20.91 -14.68 -15.79
C THR A 89 -21.17 -13.18 -15.82
N ILE A 90 -22.20 -12.71 -15.11
CA ILE A 90 -22.52 -11.28 -15.00
C ILE A 90 -21.40 -10.55 -14.21
N ASP A 91 -20.99 -11.09 -13.08
CA ASP A 91 -19.90 -10.51 -12.29
C ASP A 91 -18.58 -10.43 -13.08
N GLN A 92 -18.28 -11.46 -13.88
CA GLN A 92 -17.12 -11.44 -14.75
C GLN A 92 -17.24 -10.40 -15.86
N ALA A 93 -18.42 -10.25 -16.45
CA ALA A 93 -18.67 -9.22 -17.47
C ALA A 93 -18.47 -7.80 -16.91
N ILE A 94 -18.93 -7.53 -15.69
CA ILE A 94 -18.72 -6.24 -15.01
C ILE A 94 -17.20 -6.02 -14.77
N LYS A 95 -16.48 -7.04 -14.29
CA LYS A 95 -15.04 -6.96 -14.08
C LYS A 95 -14.27 -6.71 -15.37
N ASP A 96 -14.62 -7.41 -16.45
CA ASP A 96 -13.96 -7.26 -17.75
C ASP A 96 -14.20 -5.85 -18.32
N LEU A 97 -15.43 -5.31 -18.17
CA LEU A 97 -15.76 -3.95 -18.58
C LEU A 97 -15.01 -2.89 -17.78
N LEU A 98 -14.93 -3.02 -16.46
CA LEU A 98 -14.17 -2.09 -15.60
C LEU A 98 -12.64 -2.20 -15.83
N ALA A 99 -12.14 -3.39 -16.16
CA ALA A 99 -10.72 -3.61 -16.47
C ALA A 99 -10.31 -2.98 -17.82
N SER A 100 -11.26 -2.56 -18.67
CA SER A 100 -10.96 -1.87 -19.92
C SER A 100 -10.41 -0.45 -19.73
N ASP A 101 -10.52 0.12 -18.54
CA ASP A 101 -10.19 1.52 -18.19
C ASP A 101 -11.04 2.59 -18.92
N PHE A 102 -11.93 2.20 -19.82
CA PHE A 102 -12.83 3.13 -20.52
C PHE A 102 -13.98 3.61 -19.65
N LEU A 103 -14.40 2.79 -18.69
CA LEU A 103 -15.60 2.97 -17.89
C LEU A 103 -15.27 3.30 -16.44
N ALA A 104 -15.95 4.30 -15.90
CA ALA A 104 -15.85 4.71 -14.50
C ALA A 104 -16.77 3.87 -13.61
N ASP A 105 -17.91 3.42 -14.18
CA ASP A 105 -18.91 2.64 -13.48
C ASP A 105 -19.68 1.76 -14.47
N VAL A 106 -20.11 0.58 -14.00
CA VAL A 106 -20.87 -0.40 -14.78
C VAL A 106 -21.86 -1.09 -13.86
N SER A 107 -23.12 -1.14 -14.26
CA SER A 107 -24.14 -2.00 -13.64
C SER A 107 -24.93 -2.75 -14.71
N ILE A 108 -25.44 -3.92 -14.36
CA ILE A 108 -26.25 -4.75 -15.26
C ILE A 108 -27.58 -5.03 -14.57
N GLU A 109 -28.66 -4.63 -15.23
CA GLU A 109 -30.04 -4.88 -14.80
C GLU A 109 -30.70 -5.97 -15.63
N GLY A 110 -31.84 -6.50 -15.14
CA GLY A 110 -32.62 -7.50 -15.84
C GLY A 110 -32.09 -8.92 -15.78
N VAL A 111 -31.18 -9.20 -14.83
CA VAL A 111 -30.48 -10.50 -14.68
C VAL A 111 -31.47 -11.67 -14.51
N GLU A 112 -32.61 -11.48 -13.85
CA GLU A 112 -33.57 -12.54 -13.62
C GLU A 112 -34.49 -12.77 -14.83
N THR A 113 -34.70 -11.76 -15.66
CA THR A 113 -35.65 -11.82 -16.80
C THR A 113 -35.00 -12.26 -18.10
N GLY A 114 -33.66 -12.16 -18.19
CA GLY A 114 -32.90 -12.36 -19.41
C GLY A 114 -32.87 -11.14 -20.34
N ASN A 115 -33.53 -10.04 -19.98
CA ASN A 115 -33.47 -8.79 -20.71
C ASN A 115 -32.40 -7.90 -20.08
N LEU A 116 -31.14 -8.09 -20.47
CA LEU A 116 -30.01 -7.42 -19.86
C LEU A 116 -29.87 -5.99 -20.38
N VAL A 117 -29.75 -5.04 -19.45
CA VAL A 117 -29.40 -3.65 -19.73
C VAL A 117 -28.12 -3.32 -19.01
N ILE A 118 -27.05 -3.01 -19.74
CA ILE A 118 -25.76 -2.62 -19.22
C ILE A 118 -25.74 -1.09 -19.14
N HIS A 119 -25.81 -0.57 -17.93
CA HIS A 119 -25.64 0.85 -17.67
C HIS A 119 -24.17 1.16 -17.49
N VAL A 120 -23.65 2.10 -18.26
CA VAL A 120 -22.23 2.47 -18.22
C VAL A 120 -22.06 3.97 -17.99
N LYS A 121 -20.99 4.29 -17.27
CA LYS A 121 -20.49 5.66 -17.15
C LYS A 121 -19.07 5.70 -17.67
N GLU A 122 -18.85 6.46 -18.73
CA GLU A 122 -17.52 6.58 -19.32
C GLU A 122 -16.56 7.38 -18.44
N ASN A 123 -15.30 6.96 -18.39
CA ASN A 123 -14.22 7.76 -17.81
C ASN A 123 -14.03 9.06 -18.62
N PRO A 124 -13.81 10.20 -17.96
CA PRO A 124 -13.57 11.45 -18.67
C PRO A 124 -12.24 11.44 -19.42
N VAL A 125 -12.11 12.35 -20.39
CA VAL A 125 -10.84 12.59 -21.09
C VAL A 125 -10.10 13.75 -20.43
N ILE A 126 -8.81 13.58 -20.25
CA ILE A 126 -7.94 14.64 -19.72
C ILE A 126 -7.85 15.77 -20.75
N ASN A 127 -8.28 16.96 -20.36
CA ASN A 127 -8.13 18.17 -21.15
C ASN A 127 -6.72 18.75 -21.02
N ARG A 128 -6.27 18.96 -19.77
CA ARG A 128 -4.91 19.43 -19.46
C ARG A 128 -4.47 18.95 -18.09
N ILE A 129 -3.16 19.02 -17.85
CA ILE A 129 -2.51 18.73 -16.57
C ILE A 129 -1.84 20.00 -16.11
N VAL A 130 -2.11 20.38 -14.85
CA VAL A 130 -1.58 21.58 -14.21
C VAL A 130 -0.77 21.15 -12.99
N LEU A 131 0.39 21.78 -12.80
CA LEU A 131 1.22 21.61 -11.61
C LEU A 131 1.14 22.92 -10.81
N GLU A 132 0.85 22.83 -9.51
CA GLU A 132 0.78 23.97 -8.62
C GLU A 132 1.62 23.69 -7.35
N GLY A 133 2.23 24.74 -6.81
CA GLY A 133 3.03 24.64 -5.58
C GLY A 133 4.47 24.19 -5.75
N ASN A 134 4.91 23.77 -6.93
CA ASN A 134 6.25 23.29 -7.25
C ASN A 134 7.28 24.43 -7.43
N LYS A 135 7.71 25.05 -6.33
CA LYS A 135 8.61 26.21 -6.32
C LYS A 135 10.08 25.84 -6.56
N HIS A 136 10.53 24.72 -6.01
CA HIS A 136 11.92 24.26 -6.08
C HIS A 136 12.19 23.39 -7.31
N LEU A 137 11.26 22.52 -7.67
CA LEU A 137 11.33 21.75 -8.91
C LEU A 137 10.42 22.39 -9.95
N LYS A 138 11.01 22.83 -11.05
CA LYS A 138 10.27 23.40 -12.16
C LYS A 138 9.52 22.33 -12.94
N ASP A 139 8.50 22.73 -13.67
CA ASP A 139 7.66 21.88 -14.52
C ASP A 139 8.45 20.98 -15.46
N ASP A 140 9.54 21.47 -16.03
CA ASP A 140 10.42 20.72 -16.94
C ASP A 140 11.06 19.48 -16.30
N LYS A 141 11.16 19.46 -14.98
CA LYS A 141 11.67 18.31 -14.22
C LYS A 141 10.58 17.34 -13.79
N ILE A 142 9.35 17.83 -13.55
CA ILE A 142 8.23 17.02 -13.07
C ILE A 142 7.47 16.40 -14.24
N LYS A 143 7.20 17.15 -15.31
CA LYS A 143 6.43 16.66 -16.47
C LYS A 143 6.95 15.36 -17.10
N PRO A 144 8.27 15.10 -17.23
CA PRO A 144 8.75 13.82 -17.75
C PRO A 144 8.44 12.61 -16.87
N GLU A 145 8.21 12.80 -15.57
CA GLU A 145 7.86 11.72 -14.64
C GLU A 145 6.36 11.39 -14.69
N ILE A 146 5.53 12.30 -15.17
CA ILE A 146 4.08 12.13 -15.34
C ILE A 146 3.82 11.32 -16.59
N LYS A 147 3.06 10.23 -16.47
CA LYS A 147 2.66 9.38 -17.62
C LYS A 147 1.31 9.78 -18.20
N LEU A 148 0.47 10.43 -17.41
CA LEU A 148 -0.76 11.00 -17.91
C LEU A 148 -0.46 12.11 -18.92
N ALA A 149 -1.28 12.17 -19.98
CA ALA A 149 -1.16 13.20 -21.00
C ALA A 149 -2.55 13.74 -21.39
N PRO A 150 -2.63 14.96 -21.93
CA PRO A 150 -3.86 15.49 -22.52
C PRO A 150 -4.40 14.55 -23.60
N ARG A 151 -5.72 14.45 -23.71
CA ARG A 151 -6.47 13.56 -24.60
C ARG A 151 -6.44 12.07 -24.25
N GLN A 152 -5.80 11.69 -23.16
CA GLN A 152 -5.90 10.33 -22.62
C GLN A 152 -7.13 10.19 -21.72
N ILE A 153 -7.57 8.95 -21.54
CA ILE A 153 -8.64 8.63 -20.60
C ILE A 153 -8.12 8.78 -19.18
N PHE A 154 -8.88 9.46 -18.38
CA PHE A 154 -8.60 9.64 -16.97
C PHE A 154 -8.96 8.36 -16.21
N THR A 155 -8.01 7.82 -15.42
CA THR A 155 -8.30 6.80 -14.43
C THR A 155 -7.70 7.19 -13.07
N ARG A 156 -8.41 6.87 -12.00
CA ARG A 156 -7.91 7.14 -10.64
C ARG A 156 -6.61 6.41 -10.34
N THR A 157 -6.43 5.23 -10.93
CA THR A 157 -5.20 4.42 -10.78
C THR A 157 -4.01 5.11 -11.42
N ALA A 158 -4.16 5.64 -12.64
CA ALA A 158 -3.10 6.35 -13.34
C ALA A 158 -2.69 7.64 -12.59
N VAL A 159 -3.68 8.40 -12.07
CA VAL A 159 -3.40 9.59 -11.25
C VAL A 159 -2.62 9.23 -9.98
N ARG A 160 -3.02 8.19 -9.25
CA ARG A 160 -2.29 7.74 -8.05
C ARG A 160 -0.86 7.30 -8.37
N ALA A 161 -0.67 6.66 -9.52
CA ALA A 161 0.66 6.26 -9.96
C ALA A 161 1.54 7.47 -10.29
N ASP A 162 0.98 8.53 -10.89
CA ASP A 162 1.69 9.79 -11.14
C ASP A 162 2.01 10.53 -9.85
N VAL A 163 1.07 10.60 -8.90
CA VAL A 163 1.31 11.14 -7.55
C VAL A 163 2.51 10.45 -6.91
N ALA A 164 2.55 9.11 -6.94
CA ALA A 164 3.67 8.35 -6.36
C ALA A 164 5.00 8.67 -7.06
N ARG A 165 5.03 8.84 -8.39
CA ARG A 165 6.23 9.22 -9.14
C ARG A 165 6.72 10.63 -8.80
N ILE A 166 5.80 11.59 -8.68
CA ILE A 166 6.14 12.96 -8.29
C ILE A 166 6.71 12.97 -6.87
N ILE A 167 6.08 12.28 -5.90
CA ILE A 167 6.59 12.17 -4.54
C ILE A 167 7.99 11.55 -4.53
N GLU A 168 8.22 10.49 -5.30
CA GLU A 168 9.52 9.84 -5.40
C GLU A 168 10.60 10.76 -6.01
N LEU A 169 10.22 11.60 -6.98
CA LEU A 169 11.10 12.64 -7.51
C LEU A 169 11.54 13.62 -6.41
N TYR A 170 10.62 14.07 -5.56
CA TYR A 170 10.93 14.94 -4.42
C TYR A 170 11.80 14.24 -3.37
N ARG A 171 11.55 12.95 -3.09
CA ARG A 171 12.40 12.15 -2.18
C ARG A 171 13.83 12.06 -2.68
N ARG A 172 14.04 11.83 -3.98
CA ARG A 172 15.38 11.84 -4.61
C ARG A 172 16.09 13.20 -4.48
N GLN A 173 15.32 14.28 -4.28
CA GLN A 173 15.87 15.62 -3.98
C GLN A 173 16.06 15.88 -2.46
N GLY A 174 15.84 14.85 -1.62
CA GLY A 174 15.96 14.96 -0.18
C GLY A 174 14.76 15.62 0.52
N ARG A 175 13.61 15.70 -0.14
CA ARG A 175 12.36 16.26 0.40
C ARG A 175 11.39 15.15 0.71
N PHE A 176 11.59 14.50 1.84
CA PHE A 176 10.80 13.32 2.24
C PHE A 176 9.41 13.67 2.77
N GLY A 177 9.20 14.91 3.22
CA GLY A 177 7.92 15.45 3.64
C GLY A 177 7.02 15.93 2.50
N ALA A 178 7.46 15.80 1.23
CA ALA A 178 6.65 16.24 0.10
C ALA A 178 5.34 15.45 -0.01
N THR A 179 4.24 16.17 -0.22
CA THR A 179 2.92 15.60 -0.52
C THR A 179 2.38 16.15 -1.82
N VAL A 180 1.53 15.38 -2.48
CA VAL A 180 0.89 15.75 -3.75
C VAL A 180 -0.57 15.37 -3.67
N ASP A 181 -1.44 16.36 -3.77
CA ASP A 181 -2.89 16.22 -3.71
C ASP A 181 -3.49 16.43 -5.11
N PRO A 182 -3.99 15.36 -5.75
CA PRO A 182 -4.59 15.50 -7.07
C PRO A 182 -6.00 16.07 -6.98
N GLN A 183 -6.23 17.19 -7.64
CA GLN A 183 -7.54 17.81 -7.79
C GLN A 183 -8.09 17.56 -9.19
N MET A 184 -9.41 17.38 -9.30
CA MET A 184 -10.09 17.16 -10.57
C MET A 184 -11.14 18.25 -10.78
N VAL A 185 -11.05 18.93 -11.90
CA VAL A 185 -12.06 19.89 -12.33
C VAL A 185 -12.82 19.33 -13.52
N ASN A 186 -14.09 18.97 -13.30
CA ASN A 186 -14.96 18.47 -14.35
C ASN A 186 -15.34 19.59 -15.31
N LEU A 187 -15.26 19.30 -16.58
CA LEU A 187 -15.63 20.19 -17.69
C LEU A 187 -16.76 19.58 -18.52
N ASP A 188 -17.36 20.38 -19.37
CA ASP A 188 -18.35 19.90 -20.33
C ASP A 188 -17.76 18.83 -21.26
N GLN A 189 -18.68 18.01 -21.88
CA GLN A 189 -18.33 16.94 -22.81
C GLN A 189 -17.48 15.82 -22.19
N ASN A 190 -17.73 15.47 -20.93
CA ASN A 190 -17.02 14.43 -20.19
C ASN A 190 -15.49 14.59 -20.26
N ARG A 191 -15.00 15.82 -20.01
CA ARG A 191 -13.59 16.16 -19.91
C ARG A 191 -13.22 16.53 -18.48
N VAL A 192 -11.93 16.44 -18.15
CA VAL A 192 -11.41 16.78 -16.83
C VAL A 192 -10.06 17.49 -16.94
N ASP A 193 -9.88 18.55 -16.16
CA ASP A 193 -8.55 19.08 -15.86
C ASP A 193 -8.01 18.36 -14.62
N VAL A 194 -6.77 17.91 -14.67
CA VAL A 194 -6.07 17.29 -13.55
C VAL A 194 -5.05 18.30 -13.02
N ILE A 195 -5.20 18.66 -11.75
CA ILE A 195 -4.30 19.59 -11.07
C ILE A 195 -3.57 18.81 -9.99
N PHE A 196 -2.23 18.78 -10.04
CA PHE A 196 -1.41 18.25 -8.96
C PHE A 196 -0.98 19.41 -8.06
N GLU A 197 -1.61 19.52 -6.91
CA GLU A 197 -1.23 20.49 -5.87
C GLU A 197 -0.09 19.89 -5.06
N ILE A 198 1.09 20.51 -5.15
CA ILE A 198 2.34 19.99 -4.60
C ILE A 198 2.73 20.83 -3.38
N HIS A 199 2.88 20.14 -2.26
CA HIS A 199 3.46 20.70 -1.05
C HIS A 199 4.86 20.11 -0.89
N GLU A 200 5.89 20.88 -1.28
CA GLU A 200 7.25 20.35 -1.42
C GLU A 200 7.92 19.97 -0.09
N GLY A 201 7.49 20.58 1.03
CA GLY A 201 8.15 20.44 2.33
C GLY A 201 9.60 20.96 2.34
N ASP A 202 10.24 20.88 3.46
CA ASP A 202 11.66 21.23 3.60
C ASP A 202 12.56 20.04 3.22
N LYS A 203 13.87 20.33 3.02
CA LYS A 203 14.86 19.24 2.89
C LYS A 203 15.03 18.57 4.24
N SER A 204 14.82 17.26 4.28
CA SER A 204 14.99 16.45 5.49
C SER A 204 16.45 16.39 5.91
N LYS A 205 16.71 16.59 7.20
CA LYS A 205 18.04 16.64 7.80
C LYS A 205 18.21 15.47 8.77
N VAL A 206 19.44 15.15 9.08
CA VAL A 206 19.75 14.19 10.14
C VAL A 206 19.70 14.92 11.49
N ARG A 207 18.65 14.68 12.25
CA ARG A 207 18.41 15.29 13.57
C ARG A 207 19.30 14.70 14.63
N ALA A 208 19.42 13.37 14.66
CA ALA A 208 20.23 12.64 15.62
C ALA A 208 20.94 11.47 14.95
N ILE A 209 22.08 11.08 15.51
CA ILE A 209 22.79 9.85 15.17
C ILE A 209 23.00 9.10 16.47
N ASN A 210 22.31 7.98 16.64
CA ASN A 210 22.42 7.12 17.82
C ASN A 210 23.34 5.95 17.50
N ILE A 211 24.34 5.74 18.35
CA ILE A 211 25.28 4.62 18.23
C ILE A 211 25.06 3.71 19.43
N ILE A 212 24.86 2.43 19.20
CA ILE A 212 24.54 1.44 20.24
C ILE A 212 25.58 0.34 20.22
N GLY A 213 26.06 -0.06 21.41
CA GLY A 213 27.08 -1.11 21.57
C GLY A 213 28.51 -0.64 21.44
N ASN A 214 28.79 0.66 21.50
CA ASN A 214 30.11 1.28 21.43
C ASN A 214 30.77 1.39 22.82
N GLU A 215 31.25 0.28 23.37
CA GLU A 215 31.85 0.25 24.71
C GLU A 215 33.22 0.92 24.80
N LYS A 216 33.99 0.97 23.71
CA LYS A 216 35.41 1.41 23.70
C LYS A 216 35.60 2.89 23.40
N PHE A 217 34.76 3.45 22.57
CA PHE A 217 34.83 4.85 22.13
C PHE A 217 33.50 5.55 22.38
N PRO A 218 33.51 6.79 22.87
CA PRO A 218 32.28 7.53 23.11
C PRO A 218 31.62 7.93 21.76
N ASP A 219 30.30 8.07 21.76
CA ASP A 219 29.49 8.48 20.60
C ASP A 219 30.02 9.74 19.92
N SER A 220 30.52 10.72 20.71
CA SER A 220 31.01 11.99 20.16
C SER A 220 32.24 11.79 19.27
N GLU A 221 33.11 10.85 19.65
CA GLU A 221 34.30 10.49 18.88
C GLU A 221 33.90 9.76 17.59
N LEU A 222 33.05 8.73 17.69
CA LEU A 222 32.58 7.98 16.55
C LEU A 222 31.83 8.88 15.56
N ARG A 223 30.92 9.75 16.04
CA ARG A 223 30.26 10.75 15.20
C ARG A 223 31.21 11.74 14.53
N SER A 224 32.39 11.99 15.14
CA SER A 224 33.43 12.85 14.53
C SER A 224 34.05 12.22 13.29
N GLN A 225 34.14 10.87 13.24
CA GLN A 225 34.70 10.09 12.12
C GLN A 225 33.71 10.00 10.92
N MET A 226 32.42 10.14 11.17
CA MET A 226 31.39 10.04 10.13
C MET A 226 31.39 11.29 9.24
N ALA A 227 31.06 11.12 7.94
CA ALA A 227 30.82 12.21 7.02
C ALA A 227 29.48 12.90 7.27
N THR A 228 28.46 12.09 7.63
CA THR A 228 27.14 12.61 8.03
C THR A 228 27.25 13.35 9.35
N LYS A 229 26.69 14.53 9.39
CA LYS A 229 26.69 15.37 10.61
C LYS A 229 25.25 15.65 11.05
N GLN A 230 25.04 15.66 12.36
CA GLN A 230 23.78 16.07 12.94
C GLN A 230 23.48 17.54 12.62
N SER A 231 22.21 17.81 12.32
CA SER A 231 21.71 19.18 12.18
C SER A 231 21.78 19.89 13.53
N LYS A 232 22.46 21.03 13.57
CA LYS A 232 22.52 21.94 14.73
C LYS A 232 22.17 23.34 14.29
N TRP A 233 21.52 24.14 15.14
CA TRP A 233 21.04 25.46 14.83
C TRP A 233 22.08 26.40 14.19
N PHE A 234 23.36 26.22 14.50
CA PHE A 234 24.48 27.01 13.93
C PHE A 234 25.08 26.41 12.63
N ARG A 235 24.54 25.28 12.14
CA ARG A 235 24.96 24.60 10.88
C ARG A 235 23.89 24.65 9.80
N LEU A 236 23.14 25.73 9.74
CA LEU A 236 22.00 25.89 8.82
C LEU A 236 22.35 25.77 7.33
N PHE A 237 23.61 26.05 6.97
CA PHE A 237 24.08 26.04 5.57
C PHE A 237 24.96 24.84 5.21
N SER A 238 25.06 23.81 6.07
CA SER A 238 25.90 22.65 5.78
C SER A 238 25.13 21.59 4.99
N SER A 239 25.63 21.24 3.80
CA SER A 239 25.07 20.14 2.97
C SER A 239 25.26 18.75 3.60
N ASN A 240 26.13 18.61 4.59
CA ASN A 240 26.44 17.33 5.24
C ASN A 240 25.38 16.92 6.29
N THR A 241 24.36 17.73 6.50
CA THR A 241 23.27 17.44 7.44
C THR A 241 22.06 16.79 6.76
N SER A 242 21.97 16.74 5.42
CA SER A 242 20.88 16.05 4.72
C SER A 242 21.13 14.54 4.70
N TYR A 243 20.05 13.76 4.83
CA TYR A 243 20.10 12.31 4.70
C TYR A 243 20.44 11.90 3.26
N ASP A 244 21.32 10.91 3.14
CA ASP A 244 21.74 10.29 1.88
C ASP A 244 22.14 8.84 2.17
N GLN A 245 21.56 7.89 1.46
CA GLN A 245 21.77 6.46 1.68
C GLN A 245 23.20 6.02 1.34
N ASP A 246 23.79 6.60 0.30
CA ASP A 246 25.18 6.29 -0.09
C ASP A 246 26.16 6.78 0.98
N ARG A 247 25.86 7.93 1.57
CA ARG A 247 26.64 8.48 2.69
C ARG A 247 26.54 7.63 3.95
N LEU A 248 25.37 7.04 4.23
CA LEU A 248 25.21 6.10 5.34
C LEU A 248 26.12 4.88 5.16
N SER A 249 26.18 4.32 3.97
CA SER A 249 27.07 3.20 3.63
C SER A 249 28.55 3.58 3.76
N TYR A 250 28.92 4.78 3.34
CA TYR A 250 30.27 5.32 3.51
C TYR A 250 30.64 5.51 4.97
N ASP A 251 29.72 5.99 5.79
CA ASP A 251 29.93 6.17 7.23
C ASP A 251 30.19 4.86 7.96
N GLN A 252 29.49 3.77 7.58
CA GLN A 252 29.78 2.43 8.10
C GLN A 252 31.21 2.01 7.78
N GLN A 253 31.68 2.26 6.56
CA GLN A 253 33.07 1.94 6.16
C GLN A 253 34.09 2.79 6.94
N LYS A 254 33.81 4.08 7.18
CA LYS A 254 34.63 4.96 7.97
C LYS A 254 34.76 4.50 9.41
N LEU A 255 33.67 4.12 10.05
CA LEU A 255 33.68 3.57 11.40
C LEU A 255 34.49 2.26 11.46
N ARG A 256 34.28 1.36 10.48
CA ARG A 256 35.08 0.12 10.40
C ARG A 256 36.59 0.42 10.27
N GLN A 257 36.95 1.33 9.39
CA GLN A 257 38.36 1.73 9.21
C GLN A 257 38.91 2.32 10.48
N PHE A 258 38.18 3.19 11.17
CA PHE A 258 38.59 3.76 12.44
C PHE A 258 38.89 2.66 13.48
N TYR A 259 37.96 1.72 13.69
CA TYR A 259 38.18 0.63 14.66
C TYR A 259 39.35 -0.28 14.28
N LEU A 260 39.52 -0.58 12.98
CA LEU A 260 40.67 -1.36 12.50
C LEU A 260 42.00 -0.66 12.79
N THR A 261 42.11 0.66 12.62
CA THR A 261 43.32 1.43 12.92
C THR A 261 43.61 1.48 14.42
N GLN A 262 42.62 1.30 15.27
CA GLN A 262 42.74 1.20 16.73
C GLN A 262 43.01 -0.23 17.21
N GLY A 263 43.20 -1.20 16.30
CA GLY A 263 43.55 -2.58 16.62
C GLY A 263 42.35 -3.53 16.81
N TYR A 264 41.12 -3.11 16.53
CA TYR A 264 39.91 -3.93 16.65
C TYR A 264 39.58 -4.61 15.32
N ALA A 265 40.27 -5.72 15.01
CA ALA A 265 40.13 -6.43 13.73
C ALA A 265 38.71 -7.04 13.51
N ASP A 266 38.07 -7.45 14.59
CA ASP A 266 36.74 -8.12 14.55
C ASP A 266 35.54 -7.15 14.55
N PHE A 267 35.80 -5.85 14.50
CA PHE A 267 34.75 -4.85 14.50
C PHE A 267 33.88 -4.97 13.24
N ARG A 268 32.58 -4.95 13.45
CA ARG A 268 31.57 -4.86 12.39
C ARG A 268 30.39 -4.02 12.83
N VAL A 269 29.83 -3.28 11.90
CA VAL A 269 28.51 -2.66 12.07
C VAL A 269 27.46 -3.73 11.80
N ILE A 270 26.64 -4.07 12.79
CA ILE A 270 25.61 -5.12 12.68
C ILE A 270 24.45 -4.62 11.84
N SER A 271 24.00 -3.38 12.09
CA SER A 271 22.93 -2.72 11.33
C SER A 271 23.12 -1.22 11.36
N ALA A 272 22.68 -0.55 10.32
CA ALA A 272 22.49 0.89 10.29
C ALA A 272 21.17 1.19 9.60
N VAL A 273 20.28 1.85 10.30
CA VAL A 273 18.93 2.18 9.85
C VAL A 273 18.74 3.68 10.00
N ALA A 274 18.16 4.32 9.02
CA ALA A 274 17.72 5.69 9.12
C ALA A 274 16.19 5.70 9.18
N GLU A 275 15.64 6.22 10.26
CA GLU A 275 14.22 6.33 10.49
C GLU A 275 13.76 7.77 10.28
N LEU A 276 12.69 7.93 9.50
CA LEU A 276 12.05 9.22 9.31
C LEU A 276 11.24 9.57 10.56
N THR A 277 11.38 10.79 11.05
CA THR A 277 10.58 11.27 12.18
C THR A 277 9.08 11.25 11.85
N PRO A 278 8.16 11.15 12.84
CA PRO A 278 6.72 11.07 12.60
C PRO A 278 6.16 12.27 11.82
N ASP A 279 6.76 13.45 11.96
CA ASP A 279 6.46 14.67 11.21
C ASP A 279 6.99 14.64 9.76
N LYS A 280 7.78 13.62 9.40
CA LYS A 280 8.45 13.43 8.10
C LYS A 280 9.44 14.55 7.71
N GLU A 281 9.87 15.34 8.66
CA GLU A 281 10.79 16.45 8.41
C GLU A 281 12.25 16.04 8.51
N ASP A 282 12.59 15.14 9.46
CA ASP A 282 13.98 14.79 9.79
C ASP A 282 14.21 13.27 9.83
N PHE A 283 15.50 12.87 9.89
CA PHE A 283 15.96 11.49 10.10
C PHE A 283 16.69 11.31 11.43
N ILE A 284 16.52 10.14 12.00
CA ILE A 284 17.27 9.64 13.15
C ILE A 284 18.02 8.38 12.76
#